data_771d3d43bc04c2784df6c596098ae209
#
_entry.id   771d3d43bc04c2784df6c596098ae209
#
_cell.length_a   1.000
_cell.length_b   1.000
_cell.length_c   1.000
_cell.angle_alpha   90.00
_cell.angle_beta   90.00
_cell.angle_gamma   90.00
#
_symmetry.space_group_name_H-M   'P 1'
#
loop_
_entity.id
_entity.type
_entity.pdbx_description
1 polymer ?
#
loop_
_entity_poly.entity_id
_entity_poly.type
_entity_poly.pdbx_seq_one_letter_code
_entity_poly.pdbx_strand_id
1 'polypeptide(L)'
;MSDMLNVKGLSISFGGLKAVNNFAINIEKGQLYGLIGPNGAGKTTIFNLLTGVYKPDTGTILLDGQNLTGKSTTDINKAGIARTFQNIRLFKDLSVLDNVKAGLHNHHTYSTLEGILRLPRYYKVEKEMDEEAMELLKVFGLDGECDFKASNLPYGKQRK
;
A
#
# COMPACT_ATOMS: atom_id res chain seq x y z
N MET A 1 14.42 -5.94 21.67
CA MET A 1 13.87 -5.14 20.55
C MET A 1 12.93 -6.06 19.78
N SER A 2 11.72 -5.63 19.45
CA SER A 2 10.75 -6.50 18.79
C SER A 2 10.97 -6.43 17.28
N ASP A 3 11.06 -7.60 16.64
CA ASP A 3 11.11 -7.73 15.19
C ASP A 3 9.82 -7.16 14.60
N MET A 4 9.92 -6.12 13.78
CA MET A 4 8.74 -5.56 13.07
C MET A 4 8.37 -6.42 11.87
N LEU A 5 9.36 -6.77 11.02
CA LEU A 5 9.16 -7.68 9.89
C LEU A 5 10.15 -8.83 9.98
N ASN A 6 9.65 -10.05 10.05
CA ASN A 6 10.44 -11.27 10.08
C ASN A 6 10.04 -12.18 8.92
N VAL A 7 10.98 -12.45 8.02
CA VAL A 7 10.80 -13.30 6.85
C VAL A 7 11.77 -14.45 6.91
N LYS A 8 11.29 -15.67 6.76
CA LYS A 8 12.14 -16.88 6.84
C LYS A 8 11.83 -17.83 5.69
N GLY A 9 12.89 -18.28 5.01
CA GLY A 9 12.83 -19.36 4.02
C GLY A 9 11.95 -19.07 2.81
N LEU A 10 11.72 -17.78 2.47
CA LEU A 10 10.79 -17.38 1.44
C LEU A 10 11.30 -17.81 0.06
N SER A 11 10.51 -18.60 -0.66
CA SER A 11 10.87 -19.09 -1.99
C SER A 11 9.67 -19.04 -2.93
N ILE A 12 9.94 -18.79 -4.22
CA ILE A 12 8.97 -18.88 -5.30
C ILE A 12 9.64 -19.29 -6.61
N SER A 13 8.93 -20.10 -7.38
CA SER A 13 9.37 -20.57 -8.70
C SER A 13 8.33 -20.21 -9.78
N PHE A 14 8.79 -19.91 -10.99
CA PHE A 14 7.95 -19.68 -12.16
C PHE A 14 8.42 -20.58 -13.30
N GLY A 15 7.55 -21.48 -13.76
CA GLY A 15 7.87 -22.37 -14.89
C GLY A 15 9.19 -23.13 -14.70
N GLY A 16 9.48 -23.61 -13.48
CA GLY A 16 10.71 -24.33 -13.12
C GLY A 16 11.92 -23.45 -12.78
N LEU A 17 11.87 -22.13 -13.04
CA LEU A 17 12.91 -21.21 -12.62
C LEU A 17 12.65 -20.74 -11.19
N LYS A 18 13.57 -20.98 -10.26
CA LYS A 18 13.53 -20.41 -8.91
C LYS A 18 13.89 -18.92 -8.98
N ALA A 19 12.89 -18.06 -8.88
CA ALA A 19 13.06 -16.61 -8.90
C ALA A 19 13.51 -16.05 -7.55
N VAL A 20 13.10 -16.68 -6.45
CA VAL A 20 13.59 -16.42 -5.10
C VAL A 20 13.81 -17.76 -4.42
N ASN A 21 14.94 -17.93 -3.76
CA ASN A 21 15.31 -19.18 -3.09
C ASN A 21 15.79 -18.89 -1.66
N ASN A 22 15.04 -19.37 -0.68
CA ASN A 22 15.38 -19.32 0.76
C ASN A 22 15.73 -17.89 1.25
N PHE A 23 14.99 -16.87 0.78
CA PHE A 23 15.19 -15.49 1.22
C PHE A 23 14.76 -15.34 2.67
N ALA A 24 15.60 -14.68 3.46
CA ALA A 24 15.32 -14.33 4.84
C ALA A 24 15.75 -12.89 5.13
N ILE A 25 14.96 -12.18 5.92
CA ILE A 25 15.27 -10.84 6.40
C ILE A 25 14.57 -10.60 7.74
N ASN A 26 15.24 -9.90 8.62
CA ASN A 26 14.69 -9.42 9.87
C ASN A 26 14.87 -7.91 9.95
N ILE A 27 13.77 -7.17 10.16
CA ILE A 27 13.77 -5.71 10.24
C ILE A 27 13.12 -5.31 11.55
N GLU A 28 13.85 -4.54 12.35
CA GLU A 28 13.36 -3.97 13.60
C GLU A 28 12.62 -2.63 13.33
N LYS A 29 11.79 -2.22 14.27
CA LYS A 29 11.07 -0.95 14.16
C LYS A 29 12.03 0.24 14.03
N GLY A 30 11.78 1.09 13.03
CA GLY A 30 12.58 2.28 12.75
C GLY A 30 13.83 2.04 11.90
N GLN A 31 14.12 0.81 11.50
CA GLN A 31 15.25 0.51 10.62
C GLN A 31 14.94 0.81 9.16
N LEU A 32 15.95 1.30 8.44
CA LEU A 32 15.95 1.44 6.99
C LEU A 32 16.78 0.32 6.36
N TYR A 33 16.16 -0.46 5.49
CA TYR A 33 16.81 -1.56 4.80
C TYR A 33 16.89 -1.34 3.29
N GLY A 34 18.07 -1.60 2.70
CA GLY A 34 18.30 -1.58 1.27
C GLY A 34 18.43 -2.99 0.69
N LEU A 35 17.58 -3.35 -0.29
CA LEU A 35 17.71 -4.59 -1.05
C LEU A 35 18.49 -4.30 -2.35
N ILE A 36 19.76 -4.72 -2.42
CA ILE A 36 20.67 -4.42 -3.49
C ILE A 36 20.95 -5.70 -4.32
N GLY A 37 21.17 -5.55 -5.60
CA GLY A 37 21.52 -6.64 -6.52
C GLY A 37 21.34 -6.26 -7.97
N PRO A 38 21.89 -7.03 -8.92
CA PRO A 38 21.77 -6.77 -10.36
C PRO A 38 20.32 -6.88 -10.87
N ASN A 39 20.07 -6.47 -12.11
CA ASN A 39 18.79 -6.69 -12.75
C ASN A 39 18.55 -8.21 -12.89
N GLY A 40 17.33 -8.65 -12.62
CA GLY A 40 16.99 -10.08 -12.60
C GLY A 40 17.28 -10.83 -11.28
N ALA A 41 17.92 -10.19 -10.28
CA ALA A 41 18.22 -10.83 -8.98
C ALA A 41 16.98 -11.10 -8.09
N GLY A 42 15.77 -10.98 -8.60
CA GLY A 42 14.55 -11.28 -7.84
C GLY A 42 14.06 -10.18 -6.89
N LYS A 43 14.69 -8.98 -6.87
CA LYS A 43 14.27 -7.88 -5.96
C LYS A 43 12.78 -7.55 -6.07
N THR A 44 12.30 -7.32 -7.29
CA THR A 44 10.88 -7.03 -7.52
C THR A 44 9.98 -8.21 -7.10
N THR A 45 10.44 -9.44 -7.30
CA THR A 45 9.72 -10.65 -6.88
C THR A 45 9.60 -10.72 -5.36
N ILE A 46 10.67 -10.37 -4.61
CA ILE A 46 10.64 -10.28 -3.15
C ILE A 46 9.61 -9.23 -2.71
N PHE A 47 9.62 -8.02 -3.28
CA PHE A 47 8.60 -7.01 -3.00
C PHE A 47 7.19 -7.47 -3.33
N ASN A 48 7.00 -8.20 -4.44
CA ASN A 48 5.70 -8.76 -4.81
C ASN A 48 5.23 -9.84 -3.82
N LEU A 49 6.13 -10.64 -3.26
CA LEU A 49 5.83 -11.61 -2.20
C LEU A 49 5.44 -10.91 -0.89
N LEU A 50 6.22 -9.92 -0.46
CA LEU A 50 5.97 -9.16 0.77
C LEU A 50 4.65 -8.37 0.73
N THR A 51 4.22 -7.96 -0.46
CA THR A 51 2.98 -7.19 -0.66
C THR A 51 1.80 -8.03 -1.13
N GLY A 52 1.93 -9.37 -1.18
CA GLY A 52 0.84 -10.30 -1.51
C GLY A 52 0.41 -10.33 -2.99
N VAL A 53 1.19 -9.69 -3.87
CA VAL A 53 0.97 -9.80 -5.33
C VAL A 53 1.25 -11.23 -5.81
N TYR A 54 2.27 -11.87 -5.21
CA TYR A 54 2.55 -13.29 -5.39
C TYR A 54 2.41 -14.04 -4.06
N LYS A 55 1.97 -15.30 -4.15
CA LYS A 55 1.98 -16.21 -3.00
C LYS A 55 3.28 -17.01 -3.02
N PRO A 56 4.00 -17.12 -1.90
CA PRO A 56 5.22 -17.92 -1.84
C PRO A 56 4.90 -19.42 -1.93
N ASP A 57 5.83 -20.18 -2.51
CA ASP A 57 5.77 -21.66 -2.49
C ASP A 57 6.11 -22.19 -1.10
N THR A 58 7.12 -21.57 -0.45
CA THR A 58 7.56 -21.89 0.92
C THR A 58 7.98 -20.64 1.67
N GLY A 59 8.10 -20.78 3.00
CA GLY A 59 8.57 -19.74 3.91
C GLY A 59 7.42 -19.03 4.63
N THR A 60 7.81 -18.09 5.48
CA THR A 60 6.87 -17.33 6.33
C THR A 60 7.17 -15.84 6.29
N ILE A 61 6.13 -15.03 6.38
CA ILE A 61 6.18 -13.57 6.49
C ILE A 61 5.41 -13.19 7.75
N LEU A 62 6.09 -12.64 8.73
CA LEU A 62 5.48 -12.16 9.97
C LEU A 62 5.68 -10.63 10.06
N LEU A 63 4.62 -9.90 10.33
CA LEU A 63 4.65 -8.47 10.64
C LEU A 63 4.13 -8.28 12.07
N ASP A 64 4.96 -7.75 12.94
CA ASP A 64 4.66 -7.55 14.36
C ASP A 64 4.03 -8.80 15.02
N GLY A 65 4.59 -9.99 14.69
CA GLY A 65 4.09 -11.30 15.14
C GLY A 65 2.88 -11.85 14.36
N GLN A 66 2.21 -11.05 13.54
CA GLN A 66 1.08 -11.50 12.74
C GLN A 66 1.53 -12.20 11.47
N ASN A 67 1.01 -13.39 11.20
CA ASN A 67 1.34 -14.14 9.97
C ASN A 67 0.59 -13.57 8.75
N LEU A 68 1.34 -13.04 7.78
CA LEU A 68 0.85 -12.49 6.52
C LEU A 68 1.12 -13.39 5.32
N THR A 69 1.70 -14.57 5.52
CA THR A 69 2.05 -15.50 4.44
C THR A 69 0.85 -15.88 3.58
N GLY A 70 0.90 -15.59 2.29
CA GLY A 70 -0.17 -15.91 1.34
C GLY A 70 -1.47 -15.12 1.50
N LYS A 71 -1.50 -14.11 2.36
CA LYS A 71 -2.62 -13.18 2.50
C LYS A 71 -2.81 -12.34 1.23
N SER A 72 -4.00 -11.77 1.07
CA SER A 72 -4.31 -10.88 -0.04
C SER A 72 -3.56 -9.54 0.10
N THR A 73 -3.38 -8.81 -1.02
CA THR A 73 -2.79 -7.46 -1.02
C THR A 73 -3.56 -6.51 -0.09
N THR A 74 -4.88 -6.63 -0.04
CA THR A 74 -5.75 -5.82 0.83
C THR A 74 -5.50 -6.12 2.30
N ASP A 75 -5.39 -7.41 2.68
CA ASP A 75 -5.15 -7.80 4.08
C ASP A 75 -3.75 -7.37 4.54
N ILE A 76 -2.76 -7.47 3.66
CA ILE A 76 -1.39 -7.04 3.93
C ILE A 76 -1.32 -5.52 4.10
N ASN A 77 -2.04 -4.76 3.26
CA ASN A 77 -2.13 -3.31 3.40
C ASN A 77 -2.80 -2.92 4.73
N LYS A 78 -3.93 -3.56 5.09
CA LYS A 78 -4.61 -3.35 6.38
C LYS A 78 -3.74 -3.69 7.59
N ALA A 79 -2.82 -4.64 7.43
CA ALA A 79 -1.85 -4.99 8.47
C ALA A 79 -0.71 -3.97 8.62
N GLY A 80 -0.57 -2.99 7.68
CA GLY A 80 0.38 -1.88 7.79
C GLY A 80 1.53 -1.93 6.78
N ILE A 81 1.54 -2.84 5.79
CA ILE A 81 2.54 -2.83 4.72
C ILE A 81 2.00 -2.03 3.54
N ALA A 82 2.59 -0.88 3.27
CA ALA A 82 2.33 -0.08 2.08
C ALA A 82 3.49 -0.17 1.07
N ARG A 83 3.18 0.02 -0.21
CA ARG A 83 4.17 0.04 -1.30
C ARG A 83 3.93 1.24 -2.19
N THR A 84 5.01 1.96 -2.48
CA THR A 84 5.02 2.97 -3.54
C THR A 84 5.30 2.32 -4.89
N PHE A 85 4.56 2.71 -5.92
CA PHE A 85 4.73 2.21 -7.29
C PHE A 85 5.43 3.26 -8.15
N GLN A 86 6.29 2.79 -9.07
CA GLN A 86 6.97 3.68 -10.03
C GLN A 86 5.98 4.30 -11.03
N ASN A 87 4.96 3.56 -11.42
CA ASN A 87 3.94 4.03 -12.35
C ASN A 87 2.77 4.63 -11.57
N ILE A 88 2.50 5.89 -11.85
CA ILE A 88 1.37 6.62 -11.28
C ILE A 88 0.08 6.06 -11.86
N ARG A 89 -0.85 5.67 -10.99
CA ARG A 89 -2.19 5.21 -11.36
C ARG A 89 -3.22 6.07 -10.65
N LEU A 90 -3.41 7.29 -11.17
CA LEU A 90 -4.44 8.19 -10.68
C LEU A 90 -5.75 7.99 -11.45
N PHE A 91 -6.85 8.25 -10.78
CA PHE A 91 -8.14 8.46 -11.38
C PHE A 91 -8.14 9.87 -12.01
N LYS A 92 -7.75 9.95 -13.27
CA LYS A 92 -7.41 11.22 -13.97
C LYS A 92 -8.55 12.21 -14.01
N ASP A 93 -9.79 11.74 -14.04
CA ASP A 93 -11.01 12.54 -14.13
C ASP A 93 -11.57 12.97 -12.77
N LEU A 94 -11.07 12.38 -11.69
CA LEU A 94 -11.41 12.76 -10.33
C LEU A 94 -10.56 13.94 -9.86
N SER A 95 -11.03 14.63 -8.82
CA SER A 95 -10.27 15.68 -8.14
C SER A 95 -9.04 15.12 -7.43
N VAL A 96 -8.09 15.98 -7.08
CA VAL A 96 -6.94 15.62 -6.26
C VAL A 96 -7.40 15.08 -4.91
N LEU A 97 -8.37 15.74 -4.29
CA LEU A 97 -8.98 15.32 -3.02
C LEU A 97 -9.61 13.93 -3.13
N ASP A 98 -10.41 13.67 -4.18
CA ASP A 98 -11.06 12.37 -4.35
C ASP A 98 -10.06 11.23 -4.59
N ASN A 99 -8.93 11.50 -5.24
CA ASN A 99 -7.85 10.52 -5.38
C ASN A 99 -7.25 10.13 -4.03
N VAL A 100 -7.02 11.10 -3.14
CA VAL A 100 -6.52 10.83 -1.77
C VAL A 100 -7.57 10.08 -0.95
N LYS A 101 -8.84 10.50 -1.01
CA LYS A 101 -9.96 9.81 -0.35
C LYS A 101 -10.10 8.36 -0.80
N ALA A 102 -9.90 8.07 -2.09
CA ALA A 102 -9.92 6.69 -2.59
C ALA A 102 -8.86 5.82 -1.91
N GLY A 103 -7.69 6.39 -1.56
CA GLY A 103 -6.65 5.71 -0.78
C GLY A 103 -7.04 5.47 0.69
N LEU A 104 -7.77 6.40 1.29
CA LEU A 104 -8.22 6.33 2.69
C LEU A 104 -9.38 5.35 2.91
N HIS A 105 -10.06 4.92 1.87
CA HIS A 105 -11.26 4.06 1.96
C HIS A 105 -11.03 2.71 2.68
N ASN A 106 -9.78 2.25 2.78
CA ASN A 106 -9.43 1.05 3.55
C ASN A 106 -9.46 1.26 5.07
N HIS A 107 -9.35 2.50 5.53
CA HIS A 107 -9.33 2.87 6.96
C HIS A 107 -10.70 3.33 7.46
N HIS A 108 -11.50 3.90 6.58
CA HIS A 108 -12.84 4.42 6.88
C HIS A 108 -13.89 3.52 6.23
N THR A 109 -14.74 2.89 7.02
CA THR A 109 -15.74 1.95 6.49
C THR A 109 -17.15 2.31 6.96
N TYR A 110 -18.05 2.34 6.01
CA TYR A 110 -19.50 2.30 6.23
C TYR A 110 -20.10 1.16 5.39
N SER A 111 -21.28 0.68 5.79
CA SER A 111 -21.93 -0.39 5.03
C SER A 111 -22.47 0.12 3.69
N THR A 112 -22.56 -0.77 2.70
CA THR A 112 -23.12 -0.41 1.37
C THR A 112 -24.52 0.18 1.49
N LEU A 113 -25.34 -0.32 2.43
CA LEU A 113 -26.68 0.20 2.68
C LEU A 113 -26.65 1.62 3.26
N GLU A 114 -25.71 1.92 4.17
CA GLU A 114 -25.53 3.27 4.73
C GLU A 114 -25.12 4.27 3.62
N GLY A 115 -24.26 3.83 2.69
CA GLY A 115 -23.87 4.65 1.53
C GLY A 115 -25.02 4.91 0.56
N ILE A 116 -25.81 3.88 0.21
CA ILE A 116 -26.96 4.02 -0.72
C ILE A 116 -28.05 4.89 -0.11
N LEU A 117 -28.40 4.68 1.16
CA LEU A 117 -29.45 5.42 1.86
C LEU A 117 -28.98 6.76 2.43
N ARG A 118 -27.69 7.07 2.28
CA ARG A 118 -27.06 8.31 2.79
C ARG A 118 -27.42 8.56 4.26
N LEU A 119 -27.25 7.54 5.10
CA LEU A 119 -27.54 7.63 6.52
C LEU A 119 -26.58 8.60 7.24
N PRO A 120 -26.92 9.12 8.44
CA PRO A 120 -26.07 10.08 9.16
C PRO A 120 -24.61 9.63 9.33
N ARG A 121 -24.38 8.32 9.53
CA ARG A 121 -23.02 7.75 9.63
C ARG A 121 -22.22 7.91 8.35
N TYR A 122 -22.85 7.78 7.17
CA TYR A 122 -22.20 8.04 5.88
C TYR A 122 -21.62 9.46 5.83
N TYR A 123 -22.45 10.48 6.14
CA TYR A 123 -21.98 11.87 6.12
C TYR A 123 -20.86 12.15 7.13
N LYS A 124 -20.92 11.50 8.31
CA LYS A 124 -19.87 11.64 9.32
C LYS A 124 -18.54 11.09 8.81
N VAL A 125 -18.55 9.87 8.27
CA VAL A 125 -17.34 9.20 7.76
C VAL A 125 -16.77 9.95 6.54
N GLU A 126 -17.63 10.41 5.62
CA GLU A 126 -17.18 11.23 4.48
C GLU A 126 -16.49 12.51 4.94
N LYS A 127 -17.03 13.19 5.96
CA LYS A 127 -16.42 14.39 6.51
C LYS A 127 -15.07 14.11 7.18
N GLU A 128 -14.95 13.02 7.93
CA GLU A 128 -13.68 12.58 8.53
C GLU A 128 -12.64 12.28 7.44
N MET A 129 -13.05 11.63 6.34
CA MET A 129 -12.17 11.38 5.20
C MET A 129 -11.75 12.67 4.48
N ASP A 130 -12.66 13.66 4.34
CA ASP A 130 -12.33 14.95 3.75
C ASP A 130 -11.30 15.71 4.59
N GLU A 131 -11.46 15.72 5.91
CA GLU A 131 -10.54 16.38 6.84
C GLU A 131 -9.15 15.70 6.81
N GLU A 132 -9.08 14.37 6.88
CA GLU A 132 -7.82 13.62 6.82
C GLU A 132 -7.14 13.77 5.46
N ALA A 133 -7.88 13.69 4.36
CA ALA A 133 -7.34 13.89 3.02
C ALA A 133 -6.77 15.29 2.85
N MET A 134 -7.45 16.32 3.38
CA MET A 134 -6.97 17.70 3.34
C MET A 134 -5.69 17.90 4.19
N GLU A 135 -5.58 17.24 5.34
CA GLU A 135 -4.36 17.26 6.14
C GLU A 135 -3.18 16.65 5.39
N LEU A 136 -3.40 15.48 4.74
CA LEU A 136 -2.37 14.86 3.90
C LEU A 136 -1.96 15.78 2.74
N LEU A 137 -2.92 16.41 2.05
CA LEU A 137 -2.61 17.34 0.96
C LEU A 137 -1.78 18.54 1.44
N LYS A 138 -2.02 19.08 2.65
CA LYS A 138 -1.21 20.14 3.25
C LYS A 138 0.24 19.72 3.48
N VAL A 139 0.46 18.47 3.94
CA VAL A 139 1.83 17.93 4.12
C VAL A 139 2.63 17.98 2.82
N PHE A 140 1.97 17.75 1.68
CA PHE A 140 2.61 17.76 0.36
C PHE A 140 2.51 19.12 -0.36
N GLY A 141 1.87 20.14 0.24
CA GLY A 141 1.65 21.45 -0.37
C GLY A 141 0.76 21.40 -1.60
N LEU A 142 -0.31 20.59 -1.55
CA LEU A 142 -1.30 20.40 -2.62
C LEU A 142 -2.72 20.79 -2.22
N ASP A 143 -2.89 21.36 -1.02
CA ASP A 143 -4.18 21.81 -0.48
C ASP A 143 -4.84 22.90 -1.34
N GLY A 144 -4.06 23.79 -1.95
CA GLY A 144 -4.56 24.80 -2.89
C GLY A 144 -5.04 24.25 -4.24
N GLU A 145 -4.79 23.00 -4.55
CA GLU A 145 -5.16 22.32 -5.79
C GLU A 145 -6.13 21.14 -5.57
N CYS A 146 -6.72 21.06 -4.38
CA CYS A 146 -7.58 19.93 -3.96
C CYS A 146 -8.75 19.68 -4.92
N ASP A 147 -9.34 20.73 -5.49
CA ASP A 147 -10.48 20.67 -6.42
C ASP A 147 -10.06 20.48 -7.88
N PHE A 148 -8.77 20.56 -8.20
CA PHE A 148 -8.31 20.39 -9.57
C PHE A 148 -8.44 18.93 -9.98
N LYS A 149 -8.76 18.68 -11.27
CA LYS A 149 -8.63 17.33 -11.83
C LYS A 149 -7.19 16.85 -11.71
N ALA A 150 -6.99 15.62 -11.28
CA ALA A 150 -5.67 15.04 -11.13
C ALA A 150 -4.86 15.06 -12.44
N SER A 151 -5.53 14.95 -13.61
CA SER A 151 -4.90 15.09 -14.93
C SER A 151 -4.29 16.47 -15.19
N ASN A 152 -4.76 17.52 -14.53
CA ASN A 152 -4.30 18.89 -14.74
C ASN A 152 -3.06 19.24 -13.92
N LEU A 153 -2.67 18.38 -12.97
CA LEU A 153 -1.45 18.59 -12.20
C LEU A 153 -0.19 18.30 -13.04
N PRO A 154 0.87 19.09 -12.86
CA PRO A 154 2.18 18.73 -13.39
C PRO A 154 2.63 17.36 -12.90
N TYR A 155 3.37 16.60 -13.74
CA TYR A 155 3.81 15.24 -13.43
C TYR A 155 4.50 15.10 -12.05
N GLY A 156 5.34 16.06 -11.68
CA GLY A 156 6.01 16.06 -10.37
C GLY A 156 5.04 16.17 -9.19
N LYS A 157 3.91 16.87 -9.35
CA LYS A 157 2.87 16.97 -8.33
C LYS A 157 1.99 15.72 -8.28
N GLN A 158 1.77 15.07 -9.44
CA GLN A 158 1.05 13.80 -9.49
C GLN A 158 1.79 12.65 -8.78
N ARG A 159 3.09 12.77 -8.54
CA ARG A 159 3.91 11.75 -7.85
C ARG A 159 3.97 11.91 -6.33
N LYS A 160 3.52 13.01 -5.80
CA LYS A 160 3.44 13.26 -4.37
C LYS A 160 2.25 12.55 -3.75
#